data_f5fd3790518aa4be808c28124cc132ab
#
_entry.id   f5fd3790518aa4be808c28124cc132ab
#
_cell.length_a   1.000
_cell.length_b   1.000
_cell.length_c   1.000
_cell.angle_alpha   90.00
_cell.angle_beta   90.00
_cell.angle_gamma   90.00
#
_symmetry.space_group_name_H-M   'P 1'
#
loop_
_entity.id
_entity.type
_entity.pdbx_description
1 polymer ?
#
loop_
_entity_poly.entity_id
_entity_poly.type
_entity_poly.pdbx_seq_one_letter_code
_entity_poly.pdbx_strand_id
1 'polypeptide(L)'
;QINVELKKLASQLLLSLRKYFEPVLFGSIGVLSFAPFSFKYALVVSYTYLIYKLFRSNDNRNLNNLFLWSFGYWAIGTSWIIVSIYYYGNVSLFGSILLFLILSIGCIIFFFLPILLLKRVIINKSNNLLLFVPFILILVEFGRYYFLGGFPWLLPGYIFLDTPYEILYGLIGVSGLSLLLYIFVASNVVLYSNKTYLLAFNIF
;
A
#
# COMPACT_ATOMS: atom_id res chain seq x y z
N GLN A 1 37.55 18.27 -15.64
CA GLN A 1 36.78 18.70 -14.45
C GLN A 1 35.28 18.76 -14.74
N ILE A 2 34.85 19.40 -15.82
CA ILE A 2 33.40 19.52 -16.20
C ILE A 2 32.71 18.18 -16.32
N ASN A 3 33.33 17.16 -16.93
CA ASN A 3 32.77 15.81 -17.09
C ASN A 3 32.57 15.06 -15.75
N VAL A 4 33.38 15.36 -14.75
CA VAL A 4 33.25 14.76 -13.40
C VAL A 4 32.09 15.41 -12.64
N GLU A 5 31.93 16.72 -12.74
CA GLU A 5 30.82 17.45 -12.14
C GLU A 5 29.48 17.07 -12.77
N LEU A 6 29.41 16.95 -14.11
CA LEU A 6 28.20 16.48 -14.81
C LEU A 6 27.80 15.07 -14.40
N LYS A 7 28.75 14.15 -14.28
CA LYS A 7 28.47 12.79 -13.78
C LYS A 7 27.97 12.79 -12.33
N LYS A 8 28.53 13.63 -11.48
CA LYS A 8 28.09 13.79 -10.08
C LYS A 8 26.69 14.37 -10.00
N LEU A 9 26.39 15.39 -10.77
CA LEU A 9 25.04 15.98 -10.88
C LEU A 9 24.02 14.96 -11.39
N ALA A 10 24.33 14.23 -12.46
CA ALA A 10 23.45 13.20 -13.02
C ALA A 10 23.19 12.08 -12.00
N SER A 11 24.21 11.62 -11.28
CA SER A 11 24.04 10.59 -10.24
C SER A 11 23.19 11.08 -9.07
N GLN A 12 23.34 12.32 -8.64
CA GLN A 12 22.50 12.93 -7.60
C GLN A 12 21.05 13.08 -8.06
N LEU A 13 20.84 13.47 -9.31
CA LEU A 13 19.52 13.63 -9.91
C LEU A 13 18.81 12.26 -10.04
N LEU A 14 19.52 11.24 -10.49
CA LEU A 14 19.02 9.86 -10.55
C LEU A 14 18.68 9.31 -9.17
N LEU A 15 19.50 9.56 -8.17
CA LEU A 15 19.24 9.15 -6.79
C LEU A 15 18.02 9.88 -6.21
N SER A 16 17.85 11.17 -6.52
CA SER A 16 16.68 11.94 -6.07
C SER A 16 15.40 11.45 -6.76
N LEU A 17 15.42 11.24 -8.07
CA LEU A 17 14.28 10.72 -8.82
C LEU A 17 13.86 9.31 -8.32
N ARG A 18 14.83 8.42 -8.12
CA ARG A 18 14.59 7.10 -7.55
C ARG A 18 13.88 7.18 -6.20
N LYS A 19 14.30 8.10 -5.38
CA LYS A 19 13.75 8.37 -4.04
C LYS A 19 12.25 8.64 -4.01
N TYR A 20 11.74 9.39 -4.99
CA TYR A 20 10.31 9.74 -5.09
C TYR A 20 9.54 8.72 -5.91
N PHE A 21 10.15 8.18 -6.95
CA PHE A 21 9.50 7.24 -7.86
C PHE A 21 9.32 5.85 -7.25
N GLU A 22 10.29 5.36 -6.49
CA GLU A 22 10.27 4.03 -5.90
C GLU A 22 9.00 3.76 -5.04
N PRO A 23 8.61 4.62 -4.07
CA PRO A 23 7.39 4.38 -3.30
C PRO A 23 6.12 4.41 -4.16
N VAL A 24 6.02 5.35 -5.11
CA VAL A 24 4.88 5.42 -6.04
C VAL A 24 4.78 4.13 -6.87
N LEU A 25 5.91 3.64 -7.39
CA LEU A 25 5.96 2.41 -8.16
C LEU A 25 5.47 1.21 -7.34
N PHE A 26 5.97 1.04 -6.10
CA PHE A 26 5.54 -0.06 -5.25
C PHE A 26 4.06 0.04 -4.84
N GLY A 27 3.53 1.25 -4.63
CA GLY A 27 2.11 1.47 -4.44
C GLY A 27 1.30 1.01 -5.66
N SER A 28 1.72 1.44 -6.84
CA SER A 28 1.08 1.10 -8.12
C SER A 28 1.13 -0.40 -8.44
N ILE A 29 2.24 -1.06 -8.15
CA ILE A 29 2.38 -2.51 -8.31
C ILE A 29 1.31 -3.25 -7.51
N GLY A 30 0.96 -2.78 -6.30
CA GLY A 30 -0.09 -3.39 -5.49
C GLY A 30 -1.45 -3.45 -6.20
N VAL A 31 -1.75 -2.49 -7.05
CA VAL A 31 -3.01 -2.44 -7.81
C VAL A 31 -3.12 -3.60 -8.82
N LEU A 32 -2.01 -4.10 -9.34
CA LEU A 32 -1.99 -5.23 -10.27
C LEU A 32 -2.53 -6.54 -9.67
N SER A 33 -2.73 -6.58 -8.35
CA SER A 33 -3.31 -7.75 -7.67
C SER A 33 -4.82 -7.87 -7.87
N PHE A 34 -5.46 -6.80 -8.28
CA PHE A 34 -6.90 -6.75 -8.52
C PHE A 34 -7.22 -6.97 -10.00
N ALA A 35 -8.51 -7.23 -10.28
CA ALA A 35 -8.98 -7.34 -11.65
C ALA A 35 -8.69 -6.03 -12.44
N PRO A 36 -8.35 -6.12 -13.74
CA PRO A 36 -8.34 -7.32 -14.57
C PRO A 36 -7.03 -8.13 -14.53
N PHE A 37 -5.98 -7.63 -13.86
CA PHE A 37 -4.63 -8.21 -13.91
C PHE A 37 -4.48 -9.46 -13.05
N SER A 38 -5.04 -9.45 -11.84
CA SER A 38 -5.06 -10.59 -10.89
C SER A 38 -3.68 -11.17 -10.51
N PHE A 39 -2.61 -10.36 -10.52
CA PHE A 39 -1.27 -10.74 -10.05
C PHE A 39 -1.23 -10.74 -8.51
N LYS A 40 -1.80 -11.75 -7.87
CA LYS A 40 -2.04 -11.83 -6.42
C LYS A 40 -0.83 -11.46 -5.55
N TYR A 41 0.37 -11.91 -5.92
CA TYR A 41 1.61 -11.65 -5.17
C TYR A 41 2.06 -10.17 -5.21
N ALA A 42 1.62 -9.39 -6.19
CA ALA A 42 1.98 -7.98 -6.31
C ALA A 42 1.57 -7.16 -5.07
N LEU A 43 0.43 -7.51 -4.45
CA LEU A 43 -0.02 -6.85 -3.22
C LEU A 43 0.89 -7.17 -2.03
N VAL A 44 1.32 -8.43 -1.91
CA VAL A 44 2.26 -8.85 -0.85
C VAL A 44 3.57 -8.06 -0.97
N VAL A 45 4.13 -7.96 -2.17
CA VAL A 45 5.35 -7.19 -2.44
C VAL A 45 5.15 -5.72 -2.10
N SER A 46 4.05 -5.13 -2.53
CA SER A 46 3.70 -3.73 -2.32
C SER A 46 3.60 -3.38 -0.82
N TYR A 47 2.82 -4.15 -0.06
CA TYR A 47 2.65 -3.91 1.39
C TYR A 47 3.91 -4.26 2.19
N THR A 48 4.65 -5.30 1.80
CA THR A 48 5.95 -5.62 2.44
C THR A 48 6.92 -4.46 2.29
N TYR A 49 7.03 -3.88 1.09
CA TYR A 49 7.82 -2.68 0.87
C TYR A 49 7.40 -1.52 1.78
N LEU A 50 6.09 -1.21 1.83
CA LEU A 50 5.56 -0.13 2.65
C LEU A 50 5.93 -0.32 4.13
N ILE A 51 5.63 -1.50 4.68
CA ILE A 51 5.84 -1.79 6.11
C ILE A 51 7.33 -1.79 6.44
N TYR A 52 8.17 -2.35 5.58
CA TYR A 52 9.63 -2.29 5.75
C TYR A 52 10.13 -0.84 5.79
N LYS A 53 9.73 -0.01 4.83
CA LYS A 53 10.12 1.41 4.79
C LYS A 53 9.63 2.20 6.01
N LEU A 54 8.45 1.90 6.51
CA LEU A 54 7.88 2.62 7.66
C LEU A 54 8.52 2.25 8.99
N PHE A 55 8.81 0.97 9.21
CA PHE A 55 9.11 0.47 10.56
C PHE A 55 10.52 -0.11 10.72
N ARG A 56 11.22 -0.43 9.65
CA ARG A 56 12.54 -1.09 9.70
C ARG A 56 13.65 -0.34 8.98
N SER A 57 13.34 0.51 8.01
CA SER A 57 14.39 1.29 7.36
C SER A 57 14.80 2.49 8.24
N ASN A 58 16.09 2.81 8.21
CA ASN A 58 16.62 4.03 8.84
C ASN A 58 16.36 5.29 7.99
N ASP A 59 15.36 5.24 7.12
CA ASP A 59 15.02 6.36 6.25
C ASP A 59 14.20 7.39 7.02
N ASN A 60 14.76 8.57 7.22
CA ASN A 60 14.09 9.69 7.90
C ASN A 60 12.85 10.22 7.12
N ARG A 61 12.61 9.72 5.90
CA ARG A 61 11.50 10.13 5.02
C ARG A 61 10.30 9.20 5.07
N ASN A 62 10.12 8.53 6.18
CA ASN A 62 9.03 7.55 6.33
C ASN A 62 7.65 8.10 5.98
N LEU A 63 7.39 9.39 6.28
CA LEU A 63 6.12 10.05 5.97
C LEU A 63 5.96 10.29 4.47
N ASN A 64 7.01 10.75 3.79
CA ASN A 64 6.98 10.92 2.35
C ASN A 64 6.80 9.58 1.63
N ASN A 65 7.47 8.53 2.10
CA ASN A 65 7.32 7.19 1.55
C ASN A 65 5.89 6.67 1.69
N LEU A 66 5.26 6.89 2.85
CA LEU A 66 3.86 6.52 3.07
C LEU A 66 2.92 7.29 2.13
N PHE A 67 3.10 8.60 2.02
CA PHE A 67 2.26 9.44 1.15
C PHE A 67 2.42 9.05 -0.32
N LEU A 68 3.64 8.91 -0.81
CA LEU A 68 3.93 8.56 -2.19
C LEU A 68 3.45 7.15 -2.54
N TRP A 69 3.61 6.19 -1.63
CA TRP A 69 3.06 4.86 -1.82
C TRP A 69 1.53 4.89 -1.87
N SER A 70 0.90 5.62 -0.95
CA SER A 70 -0.56 5.79 -0.92
C SER A 70 -1.07 6.46 -2.19
N PHE A 71 -0.34 7.46 -2.70
CA PHE A 71 -0.66 8.10 -3.98
C PHE A 71 -0.63 7.08 -5.13
N GLY A 72 0.44 6.30 -5.26
CA GLY A 72 0.53 5.25 -6.28
C GLY A 72 -0.60 4.22 -6.17
N TYR A 73 -0.92 3.78 -4.97
CA TYR A 73 -1.95 2.77 -4.73
C TYR A 73 -3.36 3.30 -5.02
N TRP A 74 -3.73 4.43 -4.42
CA TRP A 74 -5.08 4.97 -4.53
C TRP A 74 -5.35 5.69 -5.84
N ALA A 75 -4.45 6.54 -6.34
CA ALA A 75 -4.67 7.26 -7.58
C ALA A 75 -4.74 6.30 -8.79
N ILE A 76 -3.86 5.31 -8.85
CA ILE A 76 -3.90 4.33 -9.95
C ILE A 76 -5.06 3.36 -9.77
N GLY A 77 -5.26 2.85 -8.55
CA GLY A 77 -6.32 1.87 -8.30
C GLY A 77 -7.75 2.40 -8.45
N THR A 78 -7.96 3.71 -8.33
CA THR A 78 -9.27 4.34 -8.52
C THR A 78 -9.39 5.13 -9.82
N SER A 79 -8.37 5.14 -10.69
CA SER A 79 -8.34 5.94 -11.93
C SER A 79 -9.49 5.64 -12.90
N TRP A 80 -10.00 4.40 -12.92
CA TRP A 80 -11.14 3.98 -13.72
C TRP A 80 -12.42 4.78 -13.40
N ILE A 81 -12.52 5.39 -12.22
CA ILE A 81 -13.67 6.21 -11.81
C ILE A 81 -13.85 7.43 -12.72
N ILE A 82 -12.77 7.97 -13.29
CA ILE A 82 -12.83 9.07 -14.27
C ILE A 82 -13.75 8.69 -15.43
N VAL A 83 -13.56 7.48 -15.97
CA VAL A 83 -14.35 6.95 -17.09
C VAL A 83 -15.81 6.79 -16.67
N SER A 84 -16.05 6.25 -15.47
CA SER A 84 -17.39 6.07 -14.94
C SER A 84 -18.14 7.39 -14.76
N ILE A 85 -17.50 8.40 -14.18
CA ILE A 85 -18.11 9.72 -13.96
C ILE A 85 -18.37 10.43 -15.30
N TYR A 86 -17.42 10.33 -16.24
CA TYR A 86 -17.55 10.99 -17.55
C TYR A 86 -18.67 10.40 -18.38
N TYR A 87 -18.69 9.06 -18.57
CA TYR A 87 -19.67 8.41 -19.48
C TYR A 87 -21.05 8.21 -18.86
N TYR A 88 -21.13 7.95 -17.56
CA TYR A 88 -22.40 7.61 -16.90
C TYR A 88 -22.93 8.71 -15.98
N GLY A 89 -22.06 9.63 -15.53
CA GLY A 89 -22.44 10.74 -14.66
C GLY A 89 -22.84 12.01 -15.43
N ASN A 90 -22.76 12.03 -16.77
CA ASN A 90 -22.97 13.23 -17.61
C ASN A 90 -22.14 14.46 -17.15
N VAL A 91 -20.96 14.22 -16.60
CA VAL A 91 -20.04 15.26 -16.11
C VAL A 91 -18.99 15.52 -17.20
N SER A 92 -18.57 16.78 -17.37
CA SER A 92 -17.47 17.10 -18.27
C SER A 92 -16.18 16.37 -17.89
N LEU A 93 -15.27 16.14 -18.84
CA LEU A 93 -13.99 15.48 -18.58
C LEU A 93 -13.22 16.20 -17.46
N PHE A 94 -13.20 17.52 -17.46
CA PHE A 94 -12.55 18.31 -16.40
C PHE A 94 -13.19 18.06 -15.03
N GLY A 95 -14.52 18.07 -14.96
CA GLY A 95 -15.26 17.75 -13.73
C GLY A 95 -15.00 16.33 -13.24
N SER A 96 -14.93 15.36 -14.14
CA SER A 96 -14.63 13.95 -13.81
C SER A 96 -13.23 13.79 -13.22
N ILE A 97 -12.23 14.48 -13.78
CA ILE A 97 -10.87 14.49 -13.24
C ILE A 97 -10.83 15.16 -11.87
N LEU A 98 -11.53 16.28 -11.69
CA LEU A 98 -11.58 16.98 -10.41
C LEU A 98 -12.19 16.10 -9.30
N LEU A 99 -13.35 15.47 -9.58
CA LEU A 99 -14.01 14.57 -8.65
C LEU A 99 -13.14 13.35 -8.31
N PHE A 100 -12.46 12.78 -9.31
CA PHE A 100 -11.48 11.71 -9.10
C PHE A 100 -10.32 12.14 -8.18
N LEU A 101 -9.77 13.34 -8.39
CA LEU A 101 -8.69 13.85 -7.55
C LEU A 101 -9.15 14.04 -6.10
N ILE A 102 -10.35 14.59 -5.88
CA ILE A 102 -10.93 14.75 -4.55
C ILE A 102 -11.09 13.39 -3.87
N LEU A 103 -11.64 12.40 -4.57
CA LEU A 103 -11.79 11.05 -4.04
C LEU A 103 -10.44 10.41 -3.70
N SER A 104 -9.47 10.49 -4.62
CA SER A 104 -8.14 9.90 -4.42
C SER A 104 -7.42 10.54 -3.24
N ILE A 105 -7.47 11.87 -3.12
CA ILE A 105 -6.90 12.59 -1.97
C ILE A 105 -7.60 12.18 -0.68
N GLY A 106 -8.93 12.06 -0.69
CA GLY A 106 -9.71 11.57 0.45
C GLY A 106 -9.25 10.18 0.89
N CYS A 107 -9.10 9.24 -0.04
CA CYS A 107 -8.60 7.88 0.24
C CYS A 107 -7.17 7.90 0.78
N ILE A 108 -6.28 8.73 0.21
CA ILE A 108 -4.90 8.87 0.66
C ILE A 108 -4.86 9.38 2.11
N ILE A 109 -5.60 10.44 2.42
CA ILE A 109 -5.64 11.02 3.78
C ILE A 109 -6.20 10.00 4.77
N PHE A 110 -7.28 9.30 4.39
CA PHE A 110 -7.92 8.30 5.22
C PHE A 110 -7.01 7.11 5.53
N PHE A 111 -6.16 6.73 4.59
CA PHE A 111 -5.14 5.69 4.79
C PHE A 111 -3.92 6.22 5.55
N PHE A 112 -3.44 7.40 5.19
CA PHE A 112 -2.23 8.01 5.72
C PHE A 112 -2.34 8.38 7.19
N LEU A 113 -3.44 9.03 7.58
CA LEU A 113 -3.59 9.64 8.91
C LEU A 113 -3.55 8.62 10.06
N PRO A 114 -4.31 7.52 10.03
CA PRO A 114 -4.26 6.50 11.09
C PRO A 114 -2.88 5.86 11.22
N ILE A 115 -2.23 5.54 10.11
CA ILE A 115 -0.88 4.94 10.11
C ILE A 115 0.14 5.91 10.70
N LEU A 116 0.02 7.20 10.38
CA LEU A 116 0.87 8.25 10.94
C LEU A 116 0.72 8.38 12.46
N LEU A 117 -0.50 8.42 12.95
CA LEU A 117 -0.79 8.55 14.38
C LEU A 117 -0.25 7.33 15.15
N LEU A 118 -0.46 6.15 14.61
CA LEU A 118 -0.05 4.90 15.24
C LEU A 118 1.44 4.65 15.16
N LYS A 119 2.11 5.14 14.12
CA LYS A 119 3.58 5.10 14.06
C LYS A 119 4.22 5.77 15.26
N ARG A 120 3.66 6.88 15.74
CA ARG A 120 4.16 7.56 16.96
C ARG A 120 4.07 6.69 18.19
N VAL A 121 3.05 5.81 18.27
CA VAL A 121 2.85 4.89 19.41
C VAL A 121 3.76 3.67 19.30
N ILE A 122 4.01 3.16 18.08
CA ILE A 122 4.73 1.91 17.83
C ILE A 122 6.25 2.08 17.88
N ILE A 123 6.78 3.25 17.48
CA ILE A 123 8.24 3.50 17.40
C ILE A 123 8.96 3.18 18.71
N ASN A 124 8.28 3.30 19.84
CA ASN A 124 8.88 3.01 21.15
C ASN A 124 8.94 1.52 21.52
N LYS A 125 8.38 0.60 20.71
CA LYS A 125 8.35 -0.84 21.01
C LYS A 125 8.54 -1.69 19.74
N SER A 126 9.78 -1.82 19.30
CA SER A 126 10.16 -2.51 18.06
C SER A 126 9.73 -3.99 17.96
N ASN A 127 9.41 -4.65 19.06
CA ASN A 127 9.06 -6.08 19.09
C ASN A 127 7.60 -6.40 18.77
N ASN A 128 6.73 -5.40 18.66
CA ASN A 128 5.29 -5.61 18.52
C ASN A 128 4.77 -5.39 17.10
N LEU A 129 5.64 -5.38 16.10
CA LEU A 129 5.27 -5.12 14.70
C LEU A 129 4.24 -6.13 14.17
N LEU A 130 4.38 -7.40 14.58
CA LEU A 130 3.44 -8.47 14.21
C LEU A 130 2.01 -8.26 14.73
N LEU A 131 1.86 -7.59 15.84
CA LEU A 131 0.54 -7.32 16.44
C LEU A 131 -0.03 -6.00 15.94
N PHE A 132 0.77 -4.93 15.99
CA PHE A 132 0.28 -3.59 15.74
C PHE A 132 0.00 -3.30 14.26
N VAL A 133 0.83 -3.80 13.33
CA VAL A 133 0.65 -3.49 11.90
C VAL A 133 -0.64 -4.09 11.34
N PRO A 134 -0.94 -5.40 11.53
CA PRO A 134 -2.22 -5.96 11.09
C PRO A 134 -3.42 -5.26 11.72
N PHE A 135 -3.33 -4.98 13.03
CA PHE A 135 -4.41 -4.31 13.77
C PHE A 135 -4.70 -2.90 13.22
N ILE A 136 -3.68 -2.12 12.91
CA ILE A 136 -3.83 -0.79 12.36
C ILE A 136 -4.45 -0.84 10.95
N LEU A 137 -3.94 -1.71 10.11
CA LEU A 137 -4.40 -1.82 8.74
C LEU A 137 -5.86 -2.28 8.68
N ILE A 138 -6.27 -3.21 9.55
CA ILE A 138 -7.67 -3.61 9.62
C ILE A 138 -8.57 -2.49 10.18
N LEU A 139 -8.11 -1.70 11.14
CA LEU A 139 -8.84 -0.53 11.61
C LEU A 139 -9.04 0.51 10.50
N VAL A 140 -8.06 0.69 9.61
CA VAL A 140 -8.21 1.54 8.43
C VAL A 140 -9.30 1.01 7.50
N GLU A 141 -9.37 -0.31 7.28
CA GLU A 141 -10.45 -0.91 6.50
C GLU A 141 -11.82 -0.70 7.11
N PHE A 142 -12.00 -0.97 8.40
CA PHE A 142 -13.25 -0.72 9.10
C PHE A 142 -13.62 0.75 9.09
N GLY A 143 -12.65 1.64 9.30
CA GLY A 143 -12.88 3.07 9.21
C GLY A 143 -13.41 3.48 7.84
N ARG A 144 -12.84 2.97 6.73
CA ARG A 144 -13.37 3.23 5.38
C ARG A 144 -14.81 2.76 5.21
N TYR A 145 -15.12 1.60 5.77
CA TYR A 145 -16.48 1.06 5.70
C TYR A 145 -17.48 1.99 6.36
N TYR A 146 -17.18 2.50 7.54
CA TYR A 146 -18.11 3.35 8.29
C TYR A 146 -18.11 4.82 7.83
N PHE A 147 -16.96 5.41 7.54
CA PHE A 147 -16.86 6.85 7.24
C PHE A 147 -17.00 7.18 5.76
N LEU A 148 -16.63 6.27 4.85
CA LEU A 148 -16.71 6.50 3.40
C LEU A 148 -17.91 5.79 2.77
N GLY A 149 -18.97 5.53 3.51
CA GLY A 149 -20.19 4.93 2.99
C GLY A 149 -20.00 3.50 2.46
N GLY A 150 -19.07 2.75 3.06
CA GLY A 150 -18.79 1.38 2.63
C GLY A 150 -17.95 1.28 1.36
N PHE A 151 -17.03 2.21 1.13
CA PHE A 151 -16.14 2.19 -0.04
C PHE A 151 -15.31 0.89 -0.10
N PRO A 152 -15.71 -0.13 -0.89
CA PRO A 152 -15.16 -1.48 -0.81
C PRO A 152 -13.96 -1.73 -1.74
N TRP A 153 -13.58 -0.74 -2.57
CA TRP A 153 -12.53 -0.96 -3.57
C TRP A 153 -11.15 -1.12 -2.94
N LEU A 154 -10.34 -1.94 -3.58
CA LEU A 154 -8.96 -2.23 -3.19
C LEU A 154 -8.84 -2.80 -1.76
N LEU A 155 -9.83 -3.59 -1.31
CA LEU A 155 -9.68 -4.36 -0.09
C LEU A 155 -8.72 -5.53 -0.33
N PRO A 156 -7.63 -5.63 0.43
CA PRO A 156 -6.62 -6.67 0.23
C PRO A 156 -7.16 -8.10 0.28
N GLY A 157 -8.20 -8.35 1.06
CA GLY A 157 -8.85 -9.66 1.11
C GLY A 157 -9.39 -10.16 -0.23
N TYR A 158 -9.68 -9.28 -1.19
CA TYR A 158 -10.16 -9.70 -2.51
C TYR A 158 -9.14 -10.44 -3.36
N ILE A 159 -7.85 -10.40 -3.00
CA ILE A 159 -6.85 -11.17 -3.75
C ILE A 159 -7.03 -12.69 -3.63
N PHE A 160 -7.80 -13.14 -2.66
CA PHE A 160 -8.07 -14.57 -2.46
C PHE A 160 -9.21 -15.11 -3.33
N LEU A 161 -9.92 -14.25 -4.09
CA LEU A 161 -10.86 -14.67 -5.14
C LEU A 161 -10.13 -15.52 -6.18
N ASP A 162 -10.82 -16.52 -6.70
CA ASP A 162 -10.28 -17.49 -7.65
C ASP A 162 -9.04 -18.23 -7.14
N THR A 163 -8.96 -18.46 -5.83
CA THR A 163 -7.92 -19.26 -5.17
C THR A 163 -8.54 -20.33 -4.29
N PRO A 164 -7.80 -21.39 -3.88
CA PRO A 164 -8.30 -22.38 -2.93
C PRO A 164 -8.76 -21.80 -1.58
N TYR A 165 -8.30 -20.60 -1.24
CA TYR A 165 -8.67 -19.91 -0.01
C TYR A 165 -10.02 -19.19 -0.08
N GLU A 166 -10.67 -19.17 -1.23
CA GLU A 166 -11.98 -18.54 -1.44
C GLU A 166 -13.06 -19.08 -0.47
N ILE A 167 -12.99 -20.34 -0.11
CA ILE A 167 -13.90 -20.94 0.86
C ILE A 167 -13.91 -20.22 2.21
N LEU A 168 -12.83 -19.55 2.57
CA LEU A 168 -12.72 -18.84 3.83
C LEU A 168 -13.57 -17.56 3.89
N TYR A 169 -14.05 -17.04 2.75
CA TYR A 169 -14.98 -15.91 2.76
C TYR A 169 -16.25 -16.19 3.56
N GLY A 170 -16.74 -17.42 3.50
CA GLY A 170 -17.91 -17.82 4.27
C GLY A 170 -17.69 -17.88 5.79
N LEU A 171 -16.43 -17.98 6.23
CA LEU A 171 -16.08 -18.13 7.64
C LEU A 171 -15.64 -16.80 8.28
N ILE A 172 -14.76 -16.06 7.62
CA ILE A 172 -14.11 -14.86 8.20
C ILE A 172 -14.33 -13.58 7.37
N GLY A 173 -15.00 -13.68 6.24
CA GLY A 173 -15.27 -12.57 5.35
C GLY A 173 -14.03 -11.99 4.67
N VAL A 174 -14.22 -10.93 3.88
CA VAL A 174 -13.13 -10.23 3.17
C VAL A 174 -12.13 -9.61 4.15
N SER A 175 -12.62 -8.96 5.22
CA SER A 175 -11.76 -8.32 6.21
C SER A 175 -10.93 -9.32 7.02
N GLY A 176 -11.46 -10.52 7.28
CA GLY A 176 -10.69 -11.60 7.91
C GLY A 176 -9.54 -12.06 7.02
N LEU A 177 -9.76 -12.18 5.72
CA LEU A 177 -8.71 -12.49 4.75
C LEU A 177 -7.69 -11.34 4.60
N SER A 178 -8.15 -10.08 4.62
CA SER A 178 -7.25 -8.93 4.71
C SER A 178 -6.34 -9.01 5.94
N LEU A 179 -6.90 -9.36 7.10
CA LEU A 179 -6.14 -9.52 8.34
C LEU A 179 -5.06 -10.59 8.21
N LEU A 180 -5.38 -11.75 7.64
CA LEU A 180 -4.41 -12.82 7.40
C LEU A 180 -3.28 -12.35 6.48
N LEU A 181 -3.61 -11.62 5.42
CA LEU A 181 -2.60 -11.02 4.54
C LEU A 181 -1.69 -10.04 5.29
N TYR A 182 -2.25 -9.18 6.13
CA TYR A 182 -1.46 -8.22 6.90
C TYR A 182 -0.53 -8.90 7.91
N ILE A 183 -0.98 -9.99 8.55
CA ILE A 183 -0.14 -10.81 9.42
C ILE A 183 1.00 -11.43 8.62
N PHE A 184 0.71 -11.99 7.45
CA PHE A 184 1.72 -12.58 6.57
C PHE A 184 2.77 -11.55 6.12
N VAL A 185 2.33 -10.38 5.70
CA VAL A 185 3.24 -9.28 5.28
C VAL A 185 4.10 -8.80 6.46
N ALA A 186 3.50 -8.60 7.64
CA ALA A 186 4.25 -8.19 8.83
C ALA A 186 5.28 -9.24 9.24
N SER A 187 4.94 -10.53 9.13
CA SER A 187 5.85 -11.65 9.38
C SER A 187 7.05 -11.62 8.43
N ASN A 188 6.82 -11.41 7.14
CA ASN A 188 7.90 -11.29 6.14
C ASN A 188 8.87 -10.15 6.49
N VAL A 189 8.35 -9.00 6.94
CA VAL A 189 9.21 -7.87 7.33
C VAL A 189 10.05 -8.20 8.56
N VAL A 190 9.47 -8.88 9.56
CA VAL A 190 10.20 -9.30 10.75
C VAL A 190 11.28 -10.33 10.42
N LEU A 191 10.96 -11.36 9.65
CA LEU A 191 11.91 -12.38 9.21
C LEU A 191 13.07 -11.76 8.42
N TYR A 192 12.76 -10.88 7.47
CA TYR A 192 13.76 -10.19 6.69
C TYR A 192 14.68 -9.34 7.56
N SER A 193 14.13 -8.58 8.51
CA SER A 193 14.92 -7.71 9.36
C SER A 193 15.84 -8.46 10.32
N ASN A 194 15.44 -9.65 10.76
CA ASN A 194 16.20 -10.49 11.69
C ASN A 194 17.19 -11.43 10.95
N LYS A 195 17.28 -11.35 9.62
CA LYS A 195 18.09 -12.26 8.78
C LYS A 195 17.73 -13.74 8.95
N THR A 196 16.54 -14.05 9.45
CA THR A 196 16.06 -15.43 9.65
C THR A 196 15.38 -16.00 8.41
N TYR A 197 15.28 -15.22 7.32
CA TYR A 197 14.71 -15.65 6.04
C TYR A 197 15.45 -16.86 5.44
N LEU A 198 16.76 -17.00 5.71
CA LEU A 198 17.55 -18.15 5.25
C LEU A 198 17.12 -19.48 5.91
N LEU A 199 16.60 -19.41 7.13
CA LEU A 199 16.06 -20.58 7.84
C LEU A 199 14.66 -20.95 7.39
N ALA A 200 13.83 -19.96 7.06
CA ALA A 200 12.45 -20.19 6.60
C ALA A 200 12.40 -20.79 5.18
N PHE A 201 13.37 -20.47 4.30
CA PHE A 201 13.45 -21.02 2.94
C PHE A 201 13.91 -22.50 2.91
N ASN A 202 14.51 -22.99 3.99
CA ASN A 202 14.94 -24.40 4.09
C ASN A 202 13.87 -25.34 4.69
N ILE A 203 12.67 -24.80 5.03
CA ILE A 203 11.57 -25.59 5.64
C ILE A 203 10.41 -25.79 4.63
N PHE A 204 10.44 -25.15 3.47
CA PHE A 204 9.51 -25.32 2.34
C PHE A 204 10.25 -25.77 1.08
#